data_f8732dcc773745ffbfb582b22dc56226
#
_entry.id   f8732dcc773745ffbfb582b22dc56226
#
_cell.length_a   1.000
_cell.length_b   1.000
_cell.length_c   1.000
_cell.angle_alpha   90.00
_cell.angle_beta   90.00
_cell.angle_gamma   90.00
#
_symmetry.space_group_name_H-M   'P 1'
#
loop_
_entity.id
_entity.type
_entity.pdbx_description
1 polymer ?
#
loop_
_entity_poly.entity_id
_entity_poly.type
_entity_poly.pdbx_seq_one_letter_code
_entity_poly.pdbx_strand_id
1 'polypeptide(L)'
;MATLADSLISSTSRSLTLRMRPDLSSRRQQYQGRAYWVIKEPVGLKYYRFHEEEYAILNMLDGHTSMDAIKEQFEREFAPQKVTFQDLQHFIGMLHRSGLVISESTGQGKQLKHRGDTKRRKEFLGKLTNVFAVRWRGIDPERILNRIYPYTGWFFSWVTVTFAALLAVSALMLVIIQFDVFSAKLPTFHQFFGPRNWIYLAVTMGVVKVIHEFGHGLTCKRYGGECHEMGFMLLVFTPALYCNVSDSWMLPNKWHRVFIGAAGIY
;
A
#
# COMPACT_ATOMS: atom_id res chain seq x y z
N MET A 1 37.32 10.27 23.01
CA MET A 1 38.64 10.48 22.41
C MET A 1 38.91 9.28 21.52
N ALA A 2 39.02 9.47 20.17
CA ALA A 2 39.45 8.40 19.29
C ALA A 2 40.94 8.16 19.51
N THR A 3 41.35 6.93 19.74
CA THR A 3 42.76 6.57 19.91
C THR A 3 43.46 6.51 18.54
N LEU A 4 44.79 6.75 18.51
CA LEU A 4 45.61 6.62 17.29
C LEU A 4 45.44 5.25 16.61
N ALA A 5 45.15 4.21 17.38
CA ALA A 5 44.87 2.87 16.87
C ALA A 5 43.56 2.84 16.02
N ASP A 6 42.55 3.62 16.35
CA ASP A 6 41.30 3.71 15.59
C ASP A 6 41.49 4.37 14.22
N SER A 7 42.54 5.18 14.04
CA SER A 7 42.85 5.84 12.77
C SER A 7 43.52 4.91 11.75
N LEU A 8 44.07 3.78 12.21
CA LEU A 8 44.71 2.78 11.36
C LEU A 8 43.77 1.70 10.83
N ILE A 9 42.53 1.61 11.42
CA ILE A 9 41.52 0.67 10.95
C ILE A 9 40.76 1.30 9.78
N SER A 10 40.67 0.58 8.66
CA SER A 10 39.89 1.02 7.50
C SER A 10 38.47 1.38 7.95
N SER A 11 37.90 2.44 7.40
CA SER A 11 36.53 2.83 7.69
C SER A 11 35.51 1.74 7.35
N THR A 12 35.85 0.85 6.43
CA THR A 12 35.02 -0.30 5.99
C THR A 12 35.03 -1.46 6.98
N SER A 13 36.11 -1.60 7.78
CA SER A 13 36.26 -2.65 8.80
C SER A 13 35.62 -2.28 10.14
N ARG A 14 35.16 -1.02 10.30
CA ARG A 14 34.45 -0.61 11.51
C ARG A 14 33.02 -1.14 11.50
N SER A 15 32.53 -1.57 12.67
CA SER A 15 31.14 -1.97 12.81
C SER A 15 30.18 -0.84 12.48
N LEU A 16 29.16 -1.17 11.69
CA LEU A 16 28.06 -0.27 11.39
C LEU A 16 27.08 -0.28 12.58
N THR A 17 26.82 0.89 13.14
CA THR A 17 25.80 1.05 14.20
C THR A 17 24.39 1.13 13.61
N LEU A 18 24.15 0.46 12.49
CA LEU A 18 22.88 0.43 11.76
C LEU A 18 22.24 -0.93 11.91
N ARG A 19 20.97 -0.96 12.31
CA ARG A 19 20.20 -2.21 12.37
C ARG A 19 18.85 -2.07 11.67
N MET A 20 18.37 -3.18 11.15
CA MET A 20 17.01 -3.26 10.60
C MET A 20 15.99 -2.94 11.71
N ARG A 21 14.94 -2.20 11.37
CA ARG A 21 13.84 -1.90 12.31
C ARG A 21 13.08 -3.17 12.65
N PRO A 22 12.78 -3.44 13.95
CA PRO A 22 12.11 -4.66 14.38
C PRO A 22 10.60 -4.70 14.06
N ASP A 23 10.00 -3.54 13.76
CA ASP A 23 8.58 -3.41 13.46
C ASP A 23 8.25 -3.63 11.96
N LEU A 24 9.25 -3.91 11.12
CA LEU A 24 9.03 -4.19 9.71
C LEU A 24 8.42 -5.58 9.52
N SER A 25 7.39 -5.65 8.68
CA SER A 25 6.82 -6.92 8.24
C SER A 25 7.31 -7.25 6.84
N SER A 26 7.86 -8.44 6.64
CA SER A 26 8.37 -8.89 5.34
C SER A 26 7.63 -10.12 4.86
N ARG A 27 7.34 -10.20 3.55
CA ARG A 27 6.77 -11.39 2.91
C ARG A 27 7.45 -11.66 1.59
N ARG A 28 7.84 -12.94 1.40
CA ARG A 28 8.40 -13.42 0.13
C ARG A 28 7.29 -13.63 -0.89
N GLN A 29 7.51 -13.16 -2.10
CA GLN A 29 6.60 -13.30 -3.23
C GLN A 29 7.37 -13.79 -4.47
N GLN A 30 6.66 -14.49 -5.36
CA GLN A 30 7.19 -14.86 -6.67
C GLN A 30 6.46 -14.07 -7.76
N TYR A 31 7.21 -13.50 -8.68
CA TYR A 31 6.66 -12.82 -9.84
C TYR A 31 7.54 -13.12 -11.07
N GLN A 32 6.95 -13.64 -12.12
CA GLN A 32 7.65 -14.03 -13.36
C GLN A 32 8.87 -14.93 -13.13
N GLY A 33 8.76 -15.90 -12.22
CA GLY A 33 9.83 -16.85 -11.90
C GLY A 33 10.95 -16.30 -11.02
N ARG A 34 10.89 -15.03 -10.61
CA ARG A 34 11.84 -14.42 -9.66
C ARG A 34 11.21 -14.24 -8.29
N ALA A 35 12.01 -14.47 -7.26
CA ALA A 35 11.60 -14.21 -5.90
C ALA A 35 11.89 -12.74 -5.51
N TYR A 36 10.96 -12.15 -4.78
CA TYR A 36 11.03 -10.79 -4.25
C TYR A 36 10.55 -10.78 -2.81
N TRP A 37 11.10 -9.86 -2.03
CA TRP A 37 10.63 -9.56 -0.70
C TRP A 37 9.87 -8.25 -0.70
N VAL A 38 8.65 -8.27 -0.20
CA VAL A 38 7.86 -7.06 0.04
C VAL A 38 7.93 -6.75 1.52
N ILE A 39 8.39 -5.54 1.84
CA ILE A 39 8.55 -5.05 3.21
C ILE A 39 7.53 -3.93 3.44
N LYS A 40 6.72 -4.09 4.49
CA LYS A 40 5.78 -3.09 4.98
C LYS A 40 6.43 -2.27 6.09
N GLU A 41 6.45 -0.97 5.93
CA GLU A 41 6.78 -0.02 6.98
C GLU A 41 5.45 0.45 7.62
N PRO A 42 5.13 0.01 8.87
CA PRO A 42 3.77 0.13 9.40
C PRO A 42 3.39 1.56 9.77
N VAL A 43 4.34 2.41 10.16
CA VAL A 43 4.06 3.78 10.62
C VAL A 43 3.67 4.70 9.44
N GLY A 44 4.37 4.58 8.33
CA GLY A 44 4.11 5.37 7.13
C GLY A 44 3.22 4.68 6.10
N LEU A 45 2.80 3.43 6.35
CA LEU A 45 2.08 2.56 5.42
C LEU A 45 2.75 2.53 4.04
N LYS A 46 4.07 2.39 4.04
CA LYS A 46 4.88 2.31 2.84
C LYS A 46 5.29 0.88 2.59
N TYR A 47 5.32 0.53 1.30
CA TYR A 47 5.68 -0.80 0.84
C TYR A 47 6.89 -0.69 -0.05
N TYR A 48 7.90 -1.53 0.21
CA TYR A 48 9.14 -1.60 -0.54
C TYR A 48 9.29 -3.01 -1.09
N ARG A 49 9.75 -3.11 -2.33
CA ARG A 49 10.03 -4.41 -2.96
C ARG A 49 11.52 -4.52 -3.18
N PHE A 50 12.08 -5.59 -2.66
CA PHE A 50 13.51 -5.92 -2.76
C PHE A 50 13.70 -7.24 -3.49
N HIS A 51 14.80 -7.36 -4.20
CA HIS A 51 15.32 -8.64 -4.66
C HIS A 51 15.84 -9.45 -3.47
N GLU A 52 16.08 -10.76 -3.66
CA GLU A 52 16.61 -11.61 -2.58
C GLU A 52 17.96 -11.11 -2.06
N GLU A 53 18.80 -10.65 -2.96
CA GLU A 53 20.12 -10.09 -2.67
C GLU A 53 20.04 -8.81 -1.82
N GLU A 54 19.15 -7.93 -2.18
CA GLU A 54 18.92 -6.66 -1.46
C GLU A 54 18.35 -6.90 -0.05
N TYR A 55 17.42 -7.86 0.06
CA TYR A 55 16.85 -8.24 1.34
C TYR A 55 17.86 -8.93 2.25
N ALA A 56 18.76 -9.74 1.70
CA ALA A 56 19.85 -10.35 2.45
C ALA A 56 20.75 -9.28 3.08
N ILE A 57 21.15 -8.24 2.33
CA ILE A 57 21.94 -7.12 2.86
C ILE A 57 21.18 -6.42 4.02
N LEU A 58 19.87 -6.21 3.88
CA LEU A 58 19.06 -5.60 4.95
C LEU A 58 19.07 -6.45 6.22
N ASN A 59 19.00 -7.78 6.10
CA ASN A 59 19.04 -8.70 7.23
C ASN A 59 20.43 -8.79 7.90
N MET A 60 21.51 -8.54 7.16
CA MET A 60 22.87 -8.49 7.70
C MET A 60 23.13 -7.25 8.56
N LEU A 61 22.24 -6.24 8.51
CA LEU A 61 22.35 -5.03 9.33
C LEU A 61 21.81 -5.28 10.75
N ASP A 62 22.67 -5.74 11.62
CA ASP A 62 22.40 -6.07 13.03
C ASP A 62 22.86 -5.01 14.04
N GLY A 63 23.61 -3.99 13.58
CA GLY A 63 24.21 -2.96 14.42
C GLY A 63 25.67 -3.21 14.81
N HIS A 64 26.22 -4.38 14.46
CA HIS A 64 27.58 -4.78 14.85
C HIS A 64 28.44 -5.23 13.67
N THR A 65 27.84 -5.62 12.56
CA THR A 65 28.54 -6.12 11.38
C THR A 65 29.20 -4.98 10.59
N SER A 66 30.44 -5.19 10.12
CA SER A 66 31.19 -4.22 9.30
C SER A 66 30.81 -4.31 7.82
N MET A 67 31.11 -3.27 7.04
CA MET A 67 30.88 -3.30 5.58
C MET A 67 31.69 -4.39 4.88
N ASP A 68 32.92 -4.66 5.35
CA ASP A 68 33.76 -5.74 4.81
C ASP A 68 33.10 -7.11 5.03
N ALA A 69 32.57 -7.36 6.23
CA ALA A 69 31.89 -8.62 6.57
C ALA A 69 30.60 -8.79 5.76
N ILE A 70 29.80 -7.73 5.60
CA ILE A 70 28.58 -7.75 4.77
C ILE A 70 28.95 -8.09 3.32
N LYS A 71 29.98 -7.45 2.76
CA LYS A 71 30.44 -7.71 1.41
C LYS A 71 30.89 -9.16 1.24
N GLU A 72 31.73 -9.66 2.14
CA GLU A 72 32.25 -11.04 2.10
C GLU A 72 31.10 -12.07 2.20
N GLN A 73 30.17 -11.85 3.11
CA GLN A 73 28.99 -12.72 3.27
C GLN A 73 28.11 -12.69 2.03
N PHE A 74 27.85 -11.52 1.46
CA PHE A 74 27.06 -11.36 0.23
C PHE A 74 27.71 -12.09 -0.95
N GLU A 75 29.02 -11.89 -1.20
CA GLU A 75 29.73 -12.53 -2.30
C GLU A 75 29.83 -14.05 -2.14
N ARG A 76 29.77 -14.56 -0.92
CA ARG A 76 29.73 -16.00 -0.63
C ARG A 76 28.34 -16.59 -0.91
N GLU A 77 27.28 -15.89 -0.50
CA GLU A 77 25.90 -16.36 -0.59
C GLU A 77 25.33 -16.26 -2.01
N PHE A 78 25.71 -15.20 -2.74
CA PHE A 78 25.21 -14.90 -4.08
C PHE A 78 26.25 -15.04 -5.18
N ALA A 79 27.24 -15.91 -5.02
CA ALA A 79 28.23 -16.15 -6.08
C ALA A 79 27.54 -16.52 -7.41
N PRO A 80 27.98 -15.99 -8.58
CA PRO A 80 29.20 -15.21 -8.84
C PRO A 80 29.03 -13.68 -8.71
N GLN A 81 27.94 -13.19 -8.13
CA GLN A 81 27.69 -11.74 -8.00
C GLN A 81 28.71 -11.10 -7.05
N LYS A 82 29.19 -9.92 -7.44
CA LYS A 82 30.10 -9.11 -6.63
C LYS A 82 29.47 -7.74 -6.39
N VAL A 83 29.69 -7.18 -5.21
CA VAL A 83 29.21 -5.85 -4.83
C VAL A 83 30.40 -4.95 -4.50
N THR A 84 30.38 -3.71 -5.00
CA THR A 84 31.40 -2.72 -4.62
C THR A 84 31.05 -2.05 -3.29
N PHE A 85 32.04 -1.54 -2.57
CA PHE A 85 31.80 -0.76 -1.36
C PHE A 85 30.95 0.48 -1.63
N GLN A 86 31.10 1.08 -2.80
CA GLN A 86 30.34 2.25 -3.19
C GLN A 86 28.85 1.90 -3.36
N ASP A 87 28.54 0.79 -4.02
CA ASP A 87 27.15 0.32 -4.20
C ASP A 87 26.52 -0.03 -2.85
N LEU A 88 27.28 -0.73 -1.99
CA LEU A 88 26.84 -1.11 -0.66
C LEU A 88 26.55 0.13 0.21
N GLN A 89 27.45 1.11 0.19
CA GLN A 89 27.29 2.37 0.91
C GLN A 89 26.07 3.17 0.40
N HIS A 90 25.89 3.21 -0.92
CA HIS A 90 24.75 3.87 -1.55
C HIS A 90 23.43 3.20 -1.13
N PHE A 91 23.39 1.87 -1.19
CA PHE A 91 22.23 1.07 -0.82
C PHE A 91 21.87 1.25 0.67
N ILE A 92 22.85 1.11 1.57
CA ILE A 92 22.65 1.34 3.03
C ILE A 92 22.16 2.78 3.28
N GLY A 93 22.73 3.75 2.58
CA GLY A 93 22.28 5.15 2.65
C GLY A 93 20.83 5.32 2.19
N MET A 94 20.40 4.59 1.16
CA MET A 94 19.01 4.56 0.70
C MET A 94 18.09 3.93 1.74
N LEU A 95 18.45 2.80 2.34
CA LEU A 95 17.71 2.15 3.42
C LEU A 95 17.52 3.08 4.62
N HIS A 96 18.57 3.79 5.02
CA HIS A 96 18.51 4.76 6.11
C HIS A 96 17.60 5.97 5.78
N ARG A 97 17.68 6.50 4.55
CA ARG A 97 16.78 7.60 4.11
C ARG A 97 15.33 7.16 4.03
N SER A 98 15.09 5.91 3.65
CA SER A 98 13.75 5.31 3.59
C SER A 98 13.19 4.97 4.98
N GLY A 99 14.01 5.00 6.03
CA GLY A 99 13.58 4.71 7.40
C GLY A 99 13.41 3.22 7.69
N LEU A 100 14.03 2.34 6.88
CA LEU A 100 14.00 0.89 7.08
C LEU A 100 15.06 0.43 8.08
N VAL A 101 16.09 1.23 8.28
CA VAL A 101 17.15 1.00 9.28
C VAL A 101 17.22 2.15 10.26
N ILE A 102 17.58 1.83 11.48
CA ILE A 102 17.85 2.78 12.56
C ILE A 102 19.33 2.71 12.92
N SER A 103 19.87 3.85 13.32
CA SER A 103 21.23 3.92 13.86
C SER A 103 21.15 4.12 15.37
N GLU A 104 22.08 3.58 16.10
CA GLU A 104 22.19 3.77 17.56
C GLU A 104 23.06 4.97 17.94
N SER A 105 23.47 5.78 16.94
CA SER A 105 24.30 6.97 17.20
C SER A 105 23.54 8.04 18.01
N THR A 106 24.23 8.69 18.94
CA THR A 106 23.69 9.75 19.78
C THR A 106 23.32 10.99 18.94
N GLY A 107 22.20 11.63 19.28
CA GLY A 107 21.80 12.90 18.65
C GLY A 107 20.80 12.79 17.48
N GLN A 108 20.37 11.58 17.10
CA GLN A 108 19.44 11.36 15.99
C GLN A 108 18.05 11.97 16.18
N GLY A 109 17.58 12.13 17.41
CA GLY A 109 16.24 12.68 17.67
C GLY A 109 16.04 14.07 17.06
N LYS A 110 17.07 14.94 17.10
CA LYS A 110 17.02 16.27 16.49
C LYS A 110 16.96 16.20 14.96
N GLN A 111 17.73 15.29 14.35
CA GLN A 111 17.72 15.11 12.89
C GLN A 111 16.39 14.51 12.40
N LEU A 112 15.83 13.55 13.13
CA LEU A 112 14.53 12.95 12.82
C LEU A 112 13.41 13.98 12.92
N LYS A 113 13.42 14.84 13.95
CA LYS A 113 12.47 15.94 14.10
C LYS A 113 12.57 16.91 12.92
N HIS A 114 13.77 17.38 12.60
CA HIS A 114 13.99 18.29 11.47
C HIS A 114 13.53 17.69 10.12
N ARG A 115 13.82 16.40 9.88
CA ARG A 115 13.32 15.67 8.70
C ARG A 115 11.80 15.58 8.71
N GLY A 116 11.19 15.33 9.87
CA GLY A 116 9.73 15.30 10.03
C GLY A 116 9.09 16.64 9.70
N ASP A 117 9.64 17.74 10.21
CA ASP A 117 9.13 19.08 9.96
C ASP A 117 9.28 19.51 8.49
N THR A 118 10.42 19.19 7.87
CA THR A 118 10.65 19.42 6.43
C THR A 118 9.70 18.62 5.57
N LYS A 119 9.43 17.36 5.94
CA LYS A 119 8.48 16.50 5.24
C LYS A 119 7.06 17.03 5.35
N ARG A 120 6.61 17.41 6.55
CA ARG A 120 5.28 18.02 6.77
C ARG A 120 5.08 19.28 5.95
N ARG A 121 6.11 20.14 5.88
CA ARG A 121 6.08 21.37 5.08
C ARG A 121 5.98 21.06 3.58
N LYS A 122 6.75 20.08 3.08
CA LYS A 122 6.66 19.64 1.68
C LYS A 122 5.31 19.01 1.36
N GLU A 123 4.75 18.21 2.26
CA GLU A 123 3.42 17.62 2.10
C GLU A 123 2.32 18.68 2.07
N PHE A 124 2.43 19.69 2.92
CA PHE A 124 1.49 20.81 2.94
C PHE A 124 1.57 21.64 1.64
N LEU A 125 2.77 22.00 1.21
CA LEU A 125 2.99 22.70 -0.07
C LEU A 125 2.53 21.84 -1.26
N GLY A 126 2.81 20.54 -1.24
CA GLY A 126 2.35 19.60 -2.27
C GLY A 126 0.82 19.51 -2.36
N LYS A 127 0.10 19.65 -1.24
CA LYS A 127 -1.37 19.73 -1.25
C LYS A 127 -1.89 21.02 -1.88
N LEU A 128 -1.18 22.14 -1.67
CA LEU A 128 -1.54 23.44 -2.25
C LEU A 128 -1.24 23.51 -3.75
N THR A 129 -0.17 22.87 -4.20
CA THR A 129 0.21 22.85 -5.62
C THR A 129 -0.57 21.82 -6.43
N ASN A 130 -1.07 20.76 -5.78
CA ASN A 130 -1.81 19.70 -6.44
C ASN A 130 -3.33 19.95 -6.38
N VAL A 131 -3.78 21.06 -6.98
CA VAL A 131 -5.19 21.50 -6.99
C VAL A 131 -6.12 20.43 -7.61
N PHE A 132 -5.58 19.56 -8.48
CA PHE A 132 -6.35 18.53 -9.16
C PHE A 132 -6.58 17.25 -8.33
N ALA A 133 -5.83 17.06 -7.24
CA ALA A 133 -5.97 15.86 -6.40
C ALA A 133 -5.69 16.22 -4.92
N VAL A 134 -6.70 16.74 -4.24
CA VAL A 134 -6.63 17.03 -2.81
C VAL A 134 -7.20 15.85 -2.02
N ARG A 135 -6.36 15.23 -1.19
CA ARG A 135 -6.74 14.09 -0.36
C ARG A 135 -6.78 14.51 1.11
N TRP A 136 -7.92 14.30 1.75
CA TRP A 136 -8.05 14.46 3.20
C TRP A 136 -7.92 13.12 3.89
N ARG A 137 -7.07 13.04 4.88
CA ARG A 137 -6.99 11.86 5.74
C ARG A 137 -8.35 11.62 6.39
N GLY A 138 -8.85 10.42 6.19
CA GLY A 138 -10.10 9.98 6.76
C GLY A 138 -9.92 9.25 8.10
N ILE A 139 -10.82 8.32 8.34
CA ILE A 139 -10.83 7.46 9.52
C ILE A 139 -10.04 6.17 9.26
N ASP A 140 -9.61 5.51 10.34
CA ASP A 140 -9.14 4.13 10.29
C ASP A 140 -10.34 3.18 10.32
N PRO A 141 -10.70 2.55 9.19
CA PRO A 141 -11.86 1.69 9.10
C PRO A 141 -11.60 0.29 9.67
N GLU A 142 -10.36 -0.03 10.06
CA GLU A 142 -9.93 -1.38 10.42
C GLU A 142 -10.83 -2.02 11.50
N ARG A 143 -11.18 -1.26 12.54
CA ARG A 143 -12.09 -1.73 13.61
C ARG A 143 -13.49 -2.00 13.11
N ILE A 144 -14.00 -1.13 12.23
CA ILE A 144 -15.34 -1.25 11.63
C ILE A 144 -15.37 -2.47 10.70
N LEU A 145 -14.37 -2.62 9.84
CA LEU A 145 -14.23 -3.74 8.92
C LEU A 145 -14.13 -5.08 9.68
N ASN A 146 -13.33 -5.14 10.73
CA ASN A 146 -13.22 -6.32 11.58
C ASN A 146 -14.55 -6.71 12.24
N ARG A 147 -15.38 -5.72 12.61
CA ARG A 147 -16.70 -5.96 13.21
C ARG A 147 -17.74 -6.41 12.20
N ILE A 148 -17.70 -5.87 10.99
CA ILE A 148 -18.68 -6.13 9.92
C ILE A 148 -18.34 -7.43 9.17
N TYR A 149 -17.07 -7.73 8.96
CA TYR A 149 -16.63 -8.86 8.15
C TYR A 149 -17.24 -10.21 8.55
N PRO A 150 -17.38 -10.59 9.83
CA PRO A 150 -18.01 -11.86 10.20
C PRO A 150 -19.43 -12.02 9.68
N TYR A 151 -20.17 -10.91 9.55
CA TYR A 151 -21.56 -10.90 9.06
C TYR A 151 -21.66 -10.76 7.54
N THR A 152 -20.66 -10.21 6.88
CA THR A 152 -20.69 -9.92 5.45
C THR A 152 -19.77 -10.82 4.64
N GLY A 153 -18.88 -11.57 5.27
CA GLY A 153 -17.88 -12.40 4.59
C GLY A 153 -18.48 -13.45 3.63
N TRP A 154 -19.71 -13.90 3.88
CA TRP A 154 -20.43 -14.84 3.00
C TRP A 154 -20.77 -14.23 1.63
N PHE A 155 -20.96 -12.90 1.52
CA PHE A 155 -21.19 -12.24 0.23
C PHE A 155 -20.05 -12.51 -0.77
N PHE A 156 -18.83 -12.66 -0.28
CA PHE A 156 -17.65 -12.94 -1.10
C PHE A 156 -17.44 -14.45 -1.31
N SER A 157 -18.42 -15.30 -0.97
CA SER A 157 -18.33 -16.72 -1.25
C SER A 157 -18.52 -16.97 -2.76
N TRP A 158 -17.93 -18.05 -3.26
CA TRP A 158 -18.08 -18.42 -4.67
C TRP A 158 -19.57 -18.60 -5.06
N VAL A 159 -20.36 -19.16 -4.16
CA VAL A 159 -21.80 -19.36 -4.38
C VAL A 159 -22.52 -18.02 -4.59
N THR A 160 -22.26 -17.05 -3.72
CA THR A 160 -22.91 -15.72 -3.81
C THR A 160 -22.47 -14.96 -5.07
N VAL A 161 -21.18 -15.02 -5.39
CA VAL A 161 -20.63 -14.40 -6.62
C VAL A 161 -21.26 -15.01 -7.86
N THR A 162 -21.37 -16.35 -7.92
CA THR A 162 -22.01 -17.05 -9.05
C THR A 162 -23.48 -16.68 -9.14
N PHE A 163 -24.21 -16.65 -8.02
CA PHE A 163 -25.61 -16.26 -8.00
C PHE A 163 -25.81 -14.80 -8.47
N ALA A 164 -24.99 -13.87 -8.00
CA ALA A 164 -25.04 -12.49 -8.45
C ALA A 164 -24.72 -12.35 -9.96
N ALA A 165 -23.75 -13.12 -10.46
CA ALA A 165 -23.43 -13.14 -11.89
C ALA A 165 -24.61 -13.68 -12.72
N LEU A 166 -25.27 -14.76 -12.27
CA LEU A 166 -26.47 -15.30 -12.93
C LEU A 166 -27.63 -14.28 -12.94
N LEU A 167 -27.86 -13.58 -11.82
CA LEU A 167 -28.85 -12.52 -11.77
C LEU A 167 -28.53 -11.38 -12.75
N ALA A 168 -27.28 -10.96 -12.80
CA ALA A 168 -26.85 -9.89 -13.73
C ALA A 168 -27.05 -10.32 -15.20
N VAL A 169 -26.68 -11.54 -15.54
CA VAL A 169 -26.89 -12.10 -16.89
C VAL A 169 -28.38 -12.21 -17.18
N SER A 170 -29.20 -12.68 -16.25
CA SER A 170 -30.66 -12.79 -16.42
C SER A 170 -31.30 -11.41 -16.63
N ALA A 171 -30.88 -10.41 -15.85
CA ALA A 171 -31.36 -9.05 -16.01
C ALA A 171 -30.99 -8.46 -17.39
N LEU A 172 -29.73 -8.69 -17.83
CA LEU A 172 -29.28 -8.26 -19.15
C LEU A 172 -30.07 -8.94 -20.27
N MET A 173 -30.30 -10.26 -20.17
CA MET A 173 -31.14 -11.00 -21.12
C MET A 173 -32.57 -10.47 -21.19
N LEU A 174 -33.17 -10.15 -20.03
CA LEU A 174 -34.50 -9.54 -19.98
C LEU A 174 -34.53 -8.19 -20.69
N VAL A 175 -33.52 -7.33 -20.48
CA VAL A 175 -33.41 -6.05 -21.19
C VAL A 175 -33.29 -6.24 -22.69
N ILE A 176 -32.49 -7.24 -23.14
CA ILE A 176 -32.32 -7.52 -24.57
C ILE A 176 -33.62 -8.05 -25.18
N ILE A 177 -34.32 -9.01 -24.53
CA ILE A 177 -35.54 -9.62 -25.05
C ILE A 177 -36.71 -8.61 -25.06
N GLN A 178 -36.79 -7.78 -24.03
CA GLN A 178 -37.86 -6.79 -23.90
C GLN A 178 -37.38 -5.34 -24.13
N PHE A 179 -36.50 -5.16 -25.09
CA PHE A 179 -35.85 -3.85 -25.32
C PHE A 179 -36.88 -2.75 -25.61
N ASP A 180 -37.93 -3.06 -26.37
CA ASP A 180 -38.98 -2.10 -26.69
C ASP A 180 -39.72 -1.60 -25.43
N VAL A 181 -40.04 -2.53 -24.52
CA VAL A 181 -40.72 -2.20 -23.25
C VAL A 181 -39.74 -1.41 -22.35
N PHE A 182 -38.50 -1.83 -22.30
CA PHE A 182 -37.47 -1.16 -21.52
C PHE A 182 -37.25 0.28 -22.03
N SER A 183 -37.07 0.47 -23.33
CA SER A 183 -36.82 1.79 -23.94
C SER A 183 -38.02 2.73 -23.78
N ALA A 184 -39.23 2.20 -23.90
CA ALA A 184 -40.48 2.99 -23.70
C ALA A 184 -40.69 3.48 -22.25
N LYS A 185 -40.12 2.77 -21.27
CA LYS A 185 -40.17 3.13 -19.84
C LYS A 185 -39.01 3.99 -19.36
N LEU A 186 -38.00 4.23 -20.20
CA LEU A 186 -36.90 5.10 -19.82
C LEU A 186 -37.41 6.56 -19.66
N PRO A 187 -37.06 7.22 -18.57
CA PRO A 187 -37.41 8.64 -18.39
C PRO A 187 -36.67 9.49 -19.42
N THR A 188 -37.27 10.56 -19.85
CA THR A 188 -36.54 11.53 -20.69
C THR A 188 -35.39 12.15 -19.93
N PHE A 189 -34.38 12.64 -20.64
CA PHE A 189 -33.19 13.25 -20.03
C PHE A 189 -33.54 14.34 -19.03
N HIS A 190 -34.51 15.21 -19.33
CA HIS A 190 -34.95 16.26 -18.44
C HIS A 190 -35.72 15.76 -17.20
N GLN A 191 -36.45 14.65 -17.32
CA GLN A 191 -37.08 14.01 -16.18
C GLN A 191 -36.06 13.37 -15.26
N PHE A 192 -35.05 12.69 -15.84
CA PHE A 192 -34.02 12.02 -15.08
C PHE A 192 -33.09 13.01 -14.36
N PHE A 193 -32.60 14.04 -15.06
CA PHE A 193 -31.74 15.08 -14.50
C PHE A 193 -32.50 16.33 -14.00
N GLY A 194 -33.81 16.23 -13.81
CA GLY A 194 -34.61 17.34 -13.29
C GLY A 194 -34.25 17.70 -11.83
N PRO A 195 -34.47 18.95 -11.39
CA PRO A 195 -34.08 19.42 -10.06
C PRO A 195 -34.61 18.55 -8.91
N ARG A 196 -35.81 17.98 -9.08
CA ARG A 196 -36.44 17.09 -8.10
C ARG A 196 -35.65 15.79 -7.91
N ASN A 197 -35.06 15.26 -8.94
CA ASN A 197 -34.34 14.00 -8.91
C ASN A 197 -32.85 14.17 -8.49
N TRP A 198 -32.33 15.39 -8.53
CA TRP A 198 -30.94 15.65 -8.19
C TRP A 198 -30.58 15.19 -6.77
N ILE A 199 -31.46 15.41 -5.81
CA ILE A 199 -31.26 14.99 -4.42
C ILE A 199 -31.20 13.44 -4.35
N TYR A 200 -32.17 12.78 -5.01
CA TYR A 200 -32.19 11.31 -5.04
C TYR A 200 -30.94 10.73 -5.71
N LEU A 201 -30.54 11.31 -6.85
CA LEU A 201 -29.33 10.91 -7.55
C LEU A 201 -28.08 11.13 -6.68
N ALA A 202 -27.95 12.29 -6.03
CA ALA A 202 -26.83 12.59 -5.15
C ALA A 202 -26.75 11.63 -3.96
N VAL A 203 -27.89 11.36 -3.29
CA VAL A 203 -27.95 10.42 -2.17
C VAL A 203 -27.63 8.99 -2.63
N THR A 204 -28.25 8.54 -3.73
CA THR A 204 -27.98 7.21 -4.28
C THR A 204 -26.52 7.04 -4.66
N MET A 205 -25.94 8.01 -5.37
CA MET A 205 -24.52 7.99 -5.72
C MET A 205 -23.63 7.99 -4.49
N GLY A 206 -23.98 8.76 -3.45
CA GLY A 206 -23.24 8.76 -2.18
C GLY A 206 -23.25 7.39 -1.51
N VAL A 207 -24.44 6.77 -1.39
CA VAL A 207 -24.58 5.44 -0.79
C VAL A 207 -23.82 4.39 -1.58
N VAL A 208 -23.99 4.37 -2.91
CA VAL A 208 -23.28 3.42 -3.80
C VAL A 208 -21.77 3.59 -3.67
N LYS A 209 -21.26 4.83 -3.60
CA LYS A 209 -19.83 5.10 -3.40
C LYS A 209 -19.32 4.57 -2.05
N VAL A 210 -20.09 4.77 -0.97
CA VAL A 210 -19.72 4.21 0.34
C VAL A 210 -19.64 2.69 0.28
N ILE A 211 -20.67 2.02 -0.28
CA ILE A 211 -20.68 0.56 -0.42
C ILE A 211 -19.48 0.08 -1.28
N HIS A 212 -19.19 0.78 -2.37
CA HIS A 212 -18.05 0.51 -3.25
C HIS A 212 -16.71 0.49 -2.47
N GLU A 213 -16.44 1.53 -1.66
CA GLU A 213 -15.21 1.59 -0.88
C GLU A 213 -15.15 0.52 0.22
N PHE A 214 -16.29 0.24 0.87
CA PHE A 214 -16.39 -0.87 1.82
C PHE A 214 -16.17 -2.23 1.15
N GLY A 215 -16.62 -2.41 -0.10
CA GLY A 215 -16.34 -3.60 -0.90
C GLY A 215 -14.83 -3.88 -1.04
N HIS A 216 -14.04 -2.85 -1.37
CA HIS A 216 -12.58 -2.96 -1.43
C HIS A 216 -11.97 -3.33 -0.07
N GLY A 217 -12.39 -2.64 1.01
CA GLY A 217 -11.89 -2.91 2.36
C GLY A 217 -12.23 -4.31 2.87
N LEU A 218 -13.48 -4.75 2.72
CA LEU A 218 -13.93 -6.09 3.14
C LEU A 218 -13.24 -7.21 2.36
N THR A 219 -13.05 -7.01 1.04
CA THR A 219 -12.32 -7.98 0.22
C THR A 219 -10.83 -8.04 0.60
N CYS A 220 -10.22 -6.90 0.95
CA CYS A 220 -8.88 -6.87 1.49
C CYS A 220 -8.79 -7.72 2.77
N LYS A 221 -9.74 -7.54 3.70
CA LYS A 221 -9.86 -8.35 4.93
C LYS A 221 -10.00 -9.84 4.66
N ARG A 222 -10.83 -10.22 3.68
CA ARG A 222 -11.03 -11.62 3.29
C ARG A 222 -9.71 -12.33 2.98
N TYR A 223 -8.79 -11.64 2.32
CA TYR A 223 -7.50 -12.21 1.93
C TYR A 223 -6.39 -11.97 2.97
N GLY A 224 -6.74 -11.48 4.17
CA GLY A 224 -5.82 -11.28 5.28
C GLY A 224 -4.97 -10.01 5.19
N GLY A 225 -5.39 -9.03 4.38
CA GLY A 225 -4.84 -7.69 4.39
C GLY A 225 -5.53 -6.78 5.40
N GLU A 226 -4.93 -5.62 5.63
CA GLU A 226 -5.41 -4.59 6.55
C GLU A 226 -5.77 -3.32 5.77
N CYS A 227 -6.72 -2.55 6.29
CA CYS A 227 -7.10 -1.26 5.73
C CYS A 227 -7.12 -0.21 6.84
N HIS A 228 -6.14 0.68 6.84
CA HIS A 228 -5.94 1.68 7.90
C HIS A 228 -6.33 3.10 7.50
N GLU A 229 -6.80 3.30 6.29
CA GLU A 229 -7.16 4.63 5.81
C GLU A 229 -8.32 4.56 4.82
N MET A 230 -9.42 5.18 5.18
CA MET A 230 -10.57 5.43 4.30
C MET A 230 -10.96 6.90 4.44
N GLY A 231 -11.18 7.59 3.35
CA GLY A 231 -11.40 9.01 3.42
C GLY A 231 -12.01 9.62 2.19
N PHE A 232 -11.91 10.92 2.13
CA PHE A 232 -12.45 11.75 1.07
C PHE A 232 -11.32 12.38 0.26
N MET A 233 -11.50 12.43 -1.05
CA MET A 233 -10.60 13.14 -1.96
C MET A 233 -11.38 14.00 -2.95
N LEU A 234 -10.79 15.09 -3.36
CA LEU A 234 -11.27 15.85 -4.50
C LEU A 234 -10.34 15.54 -5.69
N LEU A 235 -10.90 14.93 -6.71
CA LEU A 235 -10.17 14.61 -7.94
C LEU A 235 -10.74 15.43 -9.09
N VAL A 236 -9.96 16.37 -9.60
CA VAL A 236 -10.38 17.29 -10.67
C VAL A 236 -11.75 17.90 -10.35
N PHE A 237 -11.88 18.51 -9.16
CA PHE A 237 -13.10 19.10 -8.60
C PHE A 237 -14.28 18.13 -8.37
N THR A 238 -14.09 16.83 -8.63
CA THR A 238 -15.10 15.81 -8.37
C THR A 238 -14.87 15.18 -7.00
N PRO A 239 -15.87 15.24 -6.09
CA PRO A 239 -15.77 14.58 -4.79
C PRO A 239 -15.76 13.05 -4.97
N ALA A 240 -14.78 12.39 -4.37
CA ALA A 240 -14.65 10.95 -4.39
C ALA A 240 -14.30 10.42 -2.98
N LEU A 241 -14.76 9.23 -2.68
CA LEU A 241 -14.28 8.46 -1.54
C LEU A 241 -13.09 7.63 -1.98
N TYR A 242 -12.26 7.21 -1.03
CA TYR A 242 -11.18 6.28 -1.29
C TYR A 242 -10.96 5.33 -0.10
N CYS A 243 -10.55 4.12 -0.41
CA CYS A 243 -10.11 3.12 0.55
C CYS A 243 -8.65 2.74 0.24
N ASN A 244 -7.78 2.85 1.23
CA ASN A 244 -6.37 2.50 1.07
C ASN A 244 -6.15 1.00 1.27
N VAL A 245 -6.21 0.25 0.18
CA VAL A 245 -5.95 -1.20 0.15
C VAL A 245 -4.50 -1.53 -0.24
N SER A 246 -3.56 -0.64 0.05
CA SER A 246 -2.14 -0.84 -0.28
C SER A 246 -1.54 -2.07 0.39
N ASP A 247 -2.13 -2.56 1.50
CA ASP A 247 -1.73 -3.80 2.16
C ASP A 247 -1.90 -5.04 1.26
N SER A 248 -2.71 -4.92 0.20
CA SER A 248 -2.81 -5.95 -0.84
C SER A 248 -1.46 -6.29 -1.49
N TRP A 249 -0.47 -5.38 -1.47
CA TRP A 249 0.88 -5.65 -1.93
C TRP A 249 1.62 -6.70 -1.11
N MET A 250 1.20 -6.95 0.14
CA MET A 250 1.73 -8.02 0.99
C MET A 250 1.18 -9.40 0.61
N LEU A 251 0.12 -9.46 -0.20
CA LEU A 251 -0.50 -10.73 -0.58
C LEU A 251 0.31 -11.43 -1.68
N PRO A 252 0.71 -12.70 -1.48
CA PRO A 252 1.54 -13.43 -2.44
C PRO A 252 0.80 -13.74 -3.74
N ASN A 253 -0.52 -13.98 -3.68
CA ASN A 253 -1.32 -14.32 -4.83
C ASN A 253 -1.79 -13.07 -5.58
N LYS A 254 -1.38 -12.95 -6.86
CA LYS A 254 -1.78 -11.84 -7.72
C LYS A 254 -3.30 -11.72 -7.92
N TRP A 255 -4.02 -12.85 -7.94
CA TRP A 255 -5.46 -12.87 -8.14
C TRP A 255 -6.20 -12.25 -6.95
N HIS A 256 -5.70 -12.40 -5.72
CA HIS A 256 -6.28 -11.71 -4.56
C HIS A 256 -6.23 -10.19 -4.75
N ARG A 257 -5.13 -9.66 -5.29
CA ARG A 257 -5.02 -8.22 -5.61
C ARG A 257 -5.99 -7.77 -6.69
N VAL A 258 -6.18 -8.62 -7.72
CA VAL A 258 -7.19 -8.35 -8.78
C VAL A 258 -8.59 -8.33 -8.19
N PHE A 259 -8.94 -9.32 -7.36
CA PHE A 259 -10.26 -9.36 -6.72
C PHE A 259 -10.49 -8.18 -5.77
N ILE A 260 -9.48 -7.76 -5.01
CA ILE A 260 -9.58 -6.55 -4.17
C ILE A 260 -9.82 -5.33 -5.05
N GLY A 261 -9.12 -5.19 -6.18
CA GLY A 261 -9.33 -4.10 -7.13
C GLY A 261 -10.69 -4.10 -7.80
N ALA A 262 -11.26 -5.28 -8.08
CA ALA A 262 -12.56 -5.43 -8.74
C ALA A 262 -13.75 -5.39 -7.76
N ALA A 263 -13.51 -5.50 -6.45
CA ALA A 263 -14.56 -5.64 -5.44
C ALA A 263 -15.53 -4.45 -5.34
N GLY A 264 -15.12 -3.27 -5.80
CA GLY A 264 -16.02 -2.11 -5.87
C GLY A 264 -17.11 -2.23 -6.92
N ILE A 265 -16.95 -3.10 -7.93
CA ILE A 265 -17.95 -3.32 -8.99
C ILE A 265 -19.01 -4.34 -8.55
N TYR A 266 -18.63 -5.21 -7.63
CA TYR A 266 -19.49 -6.26 -7.07
C TYR A 266 -20.38 -5.72 -5.95
#